data_5750f1e77e1846eb88a4465b06e081c8
#
_entry.id   5750f1e77e1846eb88a4465b06e081c8
#
_cell.length_a   1.000
_cell.length_b   1.000
_cell.length_c   1.000
_cell.angle_alpha   90.00
_cell.angle_beta   90.00
_cell.angle_gamma   90.00
#
_symmetry.space_group_name_H-M   'P 1'
#
loop_
_entity.id
_entity.type
_entity.pdbx_description
1 polymer ?
#
loop_
_entity_poly.entity_id
_entity_poly.type
_entity_poly.pdbx_seq_one_letter_code
_entity_poly.pdbx_strand_id
1 'polypeptide(L)'
;RVIEIYGPESSGKTTVALHVVAEIQKMGGIAGFIDAEHALDPLYAKNIGVDIDDLYISQPDSGEQALEITETMVRSGAVDVVVVDSVAALVPKAEIDGEMGDSHVGLQARLMSQALRKLTPVVSKTNCLVIFINQLREKLGVMFGNPETTTGGRALKFYSSVRLDVRRIEALKQQGEVIGNR
;
A
#
# COMPACT_ATOMS: atom_id res chain seq x y z
N ARG A 1 -13.87 1.55 3.14
CA ARG A 1 -12.99 1.52 4.33
C ARG A 1 -11.53 1.72 3.92
N VAL A 2 -10.72 2.26 4.84
CA VAL A 2 -9.26 2.35 4.68
C VAL A 2 -8.60 1.28 5.54
N ILE A 3 -7.70 0.51 4.93
CA ILE A 3 -6.91 -0.53 5.60
C ILE A 3 -5.44 -0.25 5.39
N GLU A 4 -4.63 -0.47 6.42
CA GLU A 4 -3.17 -0.47 6.31
C GLU A 4 -2.65 -1.89 6.50
N ILE A 5 -1.86 -2.38 5.54
CA ILE A 5 -1.09 -3.63 5.66
C ILE A 5 0.37 -3.22 5.78
N TYR A 6 1.00 -3.51 6.90
CA TYR A 6 2.38 -3.11 7.16
C TYR A 6 3.22 -4.28 7.68
N GLY A 7 4.52 -4.14 7.59
CA GLY A 7 5.47 -5.15 8.06
C GLY A 7 6.85 -4.97 7.44
N PRO A 8 7.81 -5.82 7.82
CA PRO A 8 9.14 -5.84 7.25
C PRO A 8 9.11 -6.07 5.74
N GLU A 9 10.22 -5.77 5.08
CA GLU A 9 10.42 -6.13 3.69
C GLU A 9 10.28 -7.65 3.49
N SER A 10 9.75 -8.06 2.33
CA SER A 10 9.55 -9.47 1.96
C SER A 10 8.71 -10.29 2.96
N SER A 11 7.87 -9.65 3.77
CA SER A 11 6.99 -10.35 4.72
C SER A 11 5.71 -10.90 4.09
N GLY A 12 5.39 -10.56 2.82
CA GLY A 12 4.19 -11.01 2.13
C GLY A 12 3.03 -10.02 2.10
N LYS A 13 3.27 -8.73 2.38
CA LYS A 13 2.24 -7.68 2.37
C LYS A 13 1.49 -7.59 1.03
N THR A 14 2.23 -7.48 -0.07
CA THR A 14 1.69 -7.45 -1.43
C THR A 14 0.93 -8.74 -1.75
N THR A 15 1.43 -9.89 -1.31
CA THR A 15 0.76 -11.19 -1.46
C THR A 15 -0.63 -11.18 -0.82
N VAL A 16 -0.75 -10.69 0.42
CA VAL A 16 -2.05 -10.58 1.11
C VAL A 16 -2.99 -9.65 0.35
N ALA A 17 -2.50 -8.49 -0.12
CA ALA A 17 -3.32 -7.56 -0.89
C ALA A 17 -3.79 -8.16 -2.23
N LEU A 18 -2.93 -8.90 -2.93
CA LEU A 18 -3.30 -9.58 -4.19
C LEU A 18 -4.34 -10.68 -3.96
N HIS A 19 -4.29 -11.41 -2.84
CA HIS A 19 -5.36 -12.36 -2.50
C HIS A 19 -6.70 -11.65 -2.28
N VAL A 20 -6.72 -10.48 -1.64
CA VAL A 20 -7.94 -9.69 -1.49
C VAL A 20 -8.48 -9.25 -2.86
N VAL A 21 -7.61 -8.80 -3.75
CA VAL A 21 -7.97 -8.45 -5.13
C VAL A 21 -8.60 -9.64 -5.85
N ALA A 22 -7.96 -10.80 -5.79
CA ALA A 22 -8.45 -12.02 -6.43
C ALA A 22 -9.84 -12.42 -5.92
N GLU A 23 -10.06 -12.35 -4.60
CA GLU A 23 -11.37 -12.68 -4.01
C GLU A 23 -12.46 -11.67 -4.41
N ILE A 24 -12.14 -10.39 -4.50
CA ILE A 24 -13.08 -9.37 -4.96
C ILE A 24 -13.44 -9.59 -6.43
N GLN A 25 -12.47 -9.89 -7.30
CA GLN A 25 -12.73 -10.21 -8.70
C GLN A 25 -13.61 -11.46 -8.86
N LYS A 26 -13.39 -12.51 -8.06
CA LYS A 26 -14.26 -13.71 -8.03
C LYS A 26 -15.71 -13.40 -7.65
N MET A 27 -15.92 -12.37 -6.85
CA MET A 27 -17.25 -11.89 -6.48
C MET A 27 -17.87 -10.95 -7.54
N GLY A 28 -17.21 -10.77 -8.67
CA GLY A 28 -17.64 -9.84 -9.74
C GLY A 28 -17.28 -8.38 -9.49
N GLY A 29 -16.44 -8.10 -8.49
CA GLY A 29 -15.99 -6.75 -8.18
C GLY A 29 -14.82 -6.30 -9.06
N ILE A 30 -14.60 -4.98 -9.10
CA ILE A 30 -13.56 -4.31 -9.88
C ILE A 30 -12.45 -3.83 -8.97
N ALA A 31 -11.20 -4.09 -9.37
CA ALA A 31 -10.01 -3.74 -8.60
C ALA A 31 -9.10 -2.78 -9.36
N GLY A 32 -8.52 -1.84 -8.61
CA GLY A 32 -7.42 -0.98 -9.04
C GLY A 32 -6.15 -1.28 -8.24
N PHE A 33 -5.00 -1.14 -8.89
CA PHE A 33 -3.69 -1.34 -8.28
C PHE A 33 -2.77 -0.17 -8.66
N ILE A 34 -2.37 0.60 -7.67
CA ILE A 34 -1.41 1.70 -7.83
C ILE A 34 -0.03 1.16 -7.46
N ASP A 35 0.74 0.82 -8.49
CA ASP A 35 2.09 0.25 -8.36
C ASP A 35 3.13 1.36 -8.29
N ALA A 36 3.25 2.01 -7.14
CA ALA A 36 4.19 3.10 -6.92
C ALA A 36 5.65 2.61 -6.79
N GLU A 37 5.87 1.34 -6.50
CA GLU A 37 7.20 0.72 -6.47
C GLU A 37 7.67 0.23 -7.85
N HIS A 38 6.77 0.20 -8.86
CA HIS A 38 7.04 -0.38 -10.20
C HIS A 38 7.53 -1.83 -10.12
N ALA A 39 6.98 -2.61 -9.21
CA ALA A 39 7.46 -3.94 -8.84
C ALA A 39 6.40 -5.04 -8.92
N LEU A 40 5.19 -4.74 -9.40
CA LEU A 40 4.15 -5.74 -9.57
C LEU A 40 4.57 -6.77 -10.63
N ASP A 41 4.66 -8.03 -10.21
CA ASP A 41 4.88 -9.17 -11.10
C ASP A 41 3.51 -9.72 -11.58
N PRO A 42 3.16 -9.55 -12.87
CA PRO A 42 1.88 -10.02 -13.40
C PRO A 42 1.73 -11.54 -13.34
N LEU A 43 2.82 -12.29 -13.52
CA LEU A 43 2.78 -13.76 -13.47
C LEU A 43 2.51 -14.24 -12.05
N TYR A 44 3.16 -13.62 -11.07
CA TYR A 44 2.91 -13.91 -9.66
C TYR A 44 1.47 -13.59 -9.26
N ALA A 45 0.96 -12.42 -9.64
CA ALA A 45 -0.42 -12.03 -9.38
C ALA A 45 -1.42 -13.01 -10.00
N LYS A 46 -1.18 -13.44 -11.25
CA LYS A 46 -1.99 -14.46 -11.94
C LYS A 46 -1.97 -15.80 -11.19
N ASN A 47 -0.82 -16.25 -10.70
CA ASN A 47 -0.69 -17.48 -9.93
C ASN A 47 -1.45 -17.44 -8.59
N ILE A 48 -1.60 -16.27 -8.00
CA ILE A 48 -2.45 -16.04 -6.82
C ILE A 48 -3.95 -16.13 -7.16
N GLY A 49 -4.31 -15.91 -8.42
CA GLY A 49 -5.68 -15.94 -8.90
C GLY A 49 -6.24 -14.58 -9.32
N VAL A 50 -5.37 -13.57 -9.43
CA VAL A 50 -5.77 -12.25 -9.95
C VAL A 50 -5.97 -12.34 -11.47
N ASP A 51 -7.09 -11.85 -11.94
CA ASP A 51 -7.31 -11.58 -13.36
C ASP A 51 -6.62 -10.26 -13.71
N ILE A 52 -5.47 -10.38 -14.39
CA ILE A 52 -4.64 -9.22 -14.75
C ILE A 52 -5.29 -8.41 -15.87
N ASP A 53 -6.04 -9.05 -16.76
CA ASP A 53 -6.68 -8.36 -17.89
C ASP A 53 -7.82 -7.45 -17.42
N ASP A 54 -8.45 -7.80 -16.28
CA ASP A 54 -9.50 -7.00 -15.63
C ASP A 54 -8.98 -6.14 -14.46
N LEU A 55 -7.67 -6.05 -14.26
CA LEU A 55 -7.07 -5.22 -13.22
C LEU A 55 -6.66 -3.85 -13.78
N TYR A 56 -7.18 -2.77 -13.18
CA TYR A 56 -6.75 -1.41 -13.51
C TYR A 56 -5.43 -1.10 -12.80
N ILE A 57 -4.33 -1.11 -13.56
CA ILE A 57 -2.98 -0.84 -13.04
C ILE A 57 -2.56 0.58 -13.42
N SER A 58 -1.97 1.29 -12.44
CA SER A 58 -1.33 2.58 -12.67
C SER A 58 0.05 2.61 -12.00
N GLN A 59 1.03 3.17 -12.71
CA GLN A 59 2.39 3.40 -12.22
C GLN A 59 2.66 4.91 -12.20
N PRO A 60 2.34 5.58 -11.07
CA PRO A 60 2.46 7.03 -10.97
C PRO A 60 3.90 7.50 -10.85
N ASP A 61 4.18 8.74 -11.29
CA ASP A 61 5.50 9.36 -11.22
C ASP A 61 5.75 10.09 -9.88
N SER A 62 4.70 10.37 -9.11
CA SER A 62 4.80 11.08 -7.84
C SER A 62 3.74 10.61 -6.83
N GLY A 63 3.95 10.92 -5.56
CA GLY A 63 2.99 10.63 -4.50
C GLY A 63 1.66 11.35 -4.71
N GLU A 64 1.70 12.61 -5.17
CA GLU A 64 0.49 13.38 -5.49
C GLU A 64 -0.32 12.70 -6.58
N GLN A 65 0.34 12.29 -7.68
CA GLN A 65 -0.33 11.60 -8.79
C GLN A 65 -0.94 10.27 -8.34
N ALA A 66 -0.22 9.48 -7.55
CA ALA A 66 -0.72 8.21 -7.00
C ALA A 66 -2.01 8.41 -6.20
N LEU A 67 -2.04 9.42 -5.34
CA LEU A 67 -3.17 9.70 -4.46
C LEU A 67 -4.35 10.34 -5.21
N GLU A 68 -4.08 11.15 -6.25
CA GLU A 68 -5.12 11.69 -7.15
C GLU A 68 -5.77 10.60 -7.98
N ILE A 69 -5.00 9.65 -8.52
CA ILE A 69 -5.53 8.49 -9.24
C ILE A 69 -6.37 7.63 -8.29
N THR A 70 -5.89 7.39 -7.09
CA THR A 70 -6.64 6.66 -6.04
C THR A 70 -7.97 7.36 -5.75
N GLU A 71 -7.96 8.68 -5.53
CA GLU A 71 -9.16 9.47 -5.30
C GLU A 71 -10.15 9.37 -6.46
N THR A 72 -9.66 9.47 -7.71
CA THR A 72 -10.47 9.36 -8.91
C THR A 72 -11.14 7.99 -9.04
N MET A 73 -10.40 6.91 -8.82
CA MET A 73 -10.95 5.56 -8.82
C MET A 73 -12.05 5.38 -7.76
N VAL A 74 -11.81 5.85 -6.54
CA VAL A 74 -12.80 5.77 -5.45
C VAL A 74 -14.04 6.61 -5.77
N ARG A 75 -13.87 7.84 -6.28
CA ARG A 75 -15.00 8.74 -6.63
C ARG A 75 -15.85 8.22 -7.76
N SER A 76 -15.31 7.44 -8.67
CA SER A 76 -16.06 6.85 -9.77
C SER A 76 -17.24 5.98 -9.31
N GLY A 77 -17.15 5.41 -8.10
CA GLY A 77 -18.13 4.46 -7.59
C GLY A 77 -18.14 3.12 -8.31
N ALA A 78 -17.26 2.94 -9.30
CA ALA A 78 -17.18 1.72 -10.11
C ALA A 78 -16.13 0.72 -9.61
N VAL A 79 -15.21 1.14 -8.72
CA VAL A 79 -14.12 0.32 -8.21
C VAL A 79 -14.42 -0.11 -6.78
N ASP A 80 -14.34 -1.40 -6.49
CA ASP A 80 -14.64 -1.99 -5.19
C ASP A 80 -13.43 -2.03 -4.26
N VAL A 81 -12.22 -2.18 -4.82
CA VAL A 81 -10.96 -2.13 -4.09
C VAL A 81 -9.88 -1.39 -4.86
N VAL A 82 -9.12 -0.55 -4.17
CA VAL A 82 -7.89 0.06 -4.68
C VAL A 82 -6.74 -0.29 -3.74
N VAL A 83 -5.69 -0.88 -4.28
CA VAL A 83 -4.43 -1.15 -3.56
C VAL A 83 -3.42 -0.08 -3.92
N VAL A 84 -2.74 0.50 -2.94
CA VAL A 84 -1.60 1.42 -3.12
C VAL A 84 -0.35 0.75 -2.57
N ASP A 85 0.55 0.35 -3.45
CA ASP A 85 1.79 -0.35 -3.11
C ASP A 85 3.00 0.45 -3.57
N SER A 86 3.72 1.09 -2.71
CA SER A 86 3.54 1.22 -1.28
C SER A 86 3.61 2.70 -0.85
N VAL A 87 3.17 2.99 0.37
CA VAL A 87 3.29 4.35 0.95
C VAL A 87 4.73 4.86 0.95
N ALA A 88 5.70 3.96 1.17
CA ALA A 88 7.13 4.30 1.17
C ALA A 88 7.61 4.87 -0.17
N ALA A 89 6.99 4.47 -1.28
CA ALA A 89 7.32 4.92 -2.63
C ALA A 89 6.54 6.19 -3.07
N LEU A 90 5.64 6.71 -2.24
CA LEU A 90 4.91 7.94 -2.51
C LEU A 90 5.81 9.16 -2.27
N VAL A 91 6.70 9.44 -3.22
CA VAL A 91 7.62 10.57 -3.15
C VAL A 91 6.88 11.85 -3.55
N PRO A 92 6.87 12.89 -2.71
CA PRO A 92 6.29 14.18 -3.07
C PRO A 92 6.98 14.80 -4.29
N LYS A 93 6.20 15.44 -5.17
CA LYS A 93 6.72 16.06 -6.39
C LYS A 93 7.82 17.09 -6.08
N ALA A 94 7.65 17.87 -5.03
CA ALA A 94 8.65 18.86 -4.60
C ALA A 94 10.01 18.21 -4.23
N GLU A 95 10.01 16.97 -3.76
CA GLU A 95 11.22 16.19 -3.49
C GLU A 95 11.85 15.67 -4.79
N ILE A 96 11.03 15.25 -5.76
CA ILE A 96 11.49 14.79 -7.08
C ILE A 96 12.13 15.94 -7.87
N ASP A 97 11.53 17.13 -7.82
CA ASP A 97 11.99 18.33 -8.53
C ASP A 97 13.17 19.04 -7.84
N GLY A 98 13.48 18.66 -6.59
CA GLY A 98 14.60 19.21 -5.80
C GLY A 98 15.96 18.66 -6.21
N GLU A 99 17.02 19.28 -5.69
CA GLU A 99 18.39 18.82 -5.91
C GLU A 99 18.78 17.69 -4.94
N MET A 100 19.76 16.87 -5.34
CA MET A 100 20.30 15.84 -4.46
C MET A 100 20.94 16.47 -3.21
N GLY A 101 20.43 16.07 -2.04
CA GLY A 101 20.86 16.59 -0.74
C GLY A 101 19.94 17.64 -0.12
N ASP A 102 18.92 18.09 -0.85
CA ASP A 102 17.90 18.97 -0.30
C ASP A 102 17.10 18.28 0.83
N SER A 103 16.80 19.05 1.86
CA SER A 103 16.02 18.54 2.99
C SER A 103 14.51 18.72 2.75
N HIS A 104 13.80 17.62 2.61
CA HIS A 104 12.35 17.60 2.40
C HIS A 104 11.58 16.98 3.60
N VAL A 105 12.03 17.29 4.81
CA VAL A 105 11.50 16.71 6.05
C VAL A 105 10.00 16.91 6.17
N GLY A 106 9.28 15.80 6.35
CA GLY A 106 7.85 15.81 6.64
C GLY A 106 6.91 16.05 5.46
N LEU A 107 7.41 16.24 4.23
CA LEU A 107 6.55 16.44 3.06
C LEU A 107 5.64 15.24 2.80
N GLN A 108 6.18 14.02 2.84
CA GLN A 108 5.38 12.80 2.66
C GLN A 108 4.30 12.65 3.73
N ALA A 109 4.61 12.95 4.99
CA ALA A 109 3.62 12.90 6.08
C ALA A 109 2.50 13.94 5.89
N ARG A 110 2.81 15.13 5.39
CA ARG A 110 1.82 16.16 5.06
C ARG A 110 0.94 15.72 3.90
N LEU A 111 1.53 15.17 2.84
CA LEU A 111 0.83 14.64 1.68
C LEU A 111 -0.16 13.54 2.10
N MET A 112 0.28 12.56 2.89
CA MET A 112 -0.57 11.49 3.41
C MET A 112 -1.71 12.03 4.28
N SER A 113 -1.43 12.99 5.16
CA SER A 113 -2.46 13.61 5.99
C SER A 113 -3.52 14.34 5.17
N GLN A 114 -3.10 15.06 4.14
CA GLN A 114 -4.00 15.76 3.23
C GLN A 114 -4.86 14.78 2.42
N ALA A 115 -4.23 13.76 1.84
CA ALA A 115 -4.90 12.76 1.03
C ALA A 115 -5.95 11.98 1.83
N LEU A 116 -5.61 11.51 3.03
CA LEU A 116 -6.54 10.75 3.86
C LEU A 116 -7.74 11.57 4.36
N ARG A 117 -7.56 12.87 4.61
CA ARG A 117 -8.68 13.77 4.89
C ARG A 117 -9.66 13.88 3.72
N LYS A 118 -9.15 13.88 2.48
CA LYS A 118 -9.96 13.91 1.26
C LYS A 118 -10.59 12.56 0.94
N LEU A 119 -9.83 11.47 1.06
CA LEU A 119 -10.25 10.13 0.69
C LEU A 119 -11.29 9.54 1.66
N THR A 120 -11.12 9.72 2.96
CA THR A 120 -11.96 9.05 3.97
C THR A 120 -13.47 9.29 3.79
N PRO A 121 -13.93 10.54 3.57
CA PRO A 121 -15.36 10.80 3.34
C PRO A 121 -15.88 10.15 2.05
N VAL A 122 -15.05 10.09 1.00
CA VAL A 122 -15.43 9.53 -0.30
C VAL A 122 -15.50 8.01 -0.23
N VAL A 123 -14.48 7.38 0.35
CA VAL A 123 -14.41 5.93 0.58
C VAL A 123 -15.62 5.43 1.37
N SER A 124 -16.06 6.21 2.36
CA SER A 124 -17.23 5.86 3.16
C SER A 124 -18.54 5.87 2.35
N LYS A 125 -18.65 6.76 1.37
CA LYS A 125 -19.86 6.93 0.54
C LYS A 125 -19.93 5.97 -0.63
N THR A 126 -18.79 5.51 -1.15
CA THR A 126 -18.72 4.71 -2.37
C THR A 126 -18.60 3.20 -2.11
N ASN A 127 -18.61 2.78 -0.84
CA ASN A 127 -18.38 1.37 -0.44
C ASN A 127 -17.08 0.76 -0.98
N CYS A 128 -16.13 1.60 -1.36
CA CYS A 128 -14.83 1.17 -1.84
C CYS A 128 -13.91 0.80 -0.67
N LEU A 129 -13.07 -0.21 -0.86
CA LEU A 129 -11.97 -0.56 0.02
C LEU A 129 -10.68 0.06 -0.52
N VAL A 130 -9.95 0.80 0.31
CA VAL A 130 -8.61 1.29 -0.04
C VAL A 130 -7.60 0.64 0.88
N ILE A 131 -6.66 -0.10 0.30
CA ILE A 131 -5.59 -0.79 1.01
C ILE A 131 -4.28 -0.05 0.75
N PHE A 132 -3.66 0.45 1.82
CA PHE A 132 -2.32 1.00 1.78
C PHE A 132 -1.33 -0.03 2.29
N ILE A 133 -0.38 -0.42 1.45
CA ILE A 133 0.78 -1.22 1.85
C ILE A 133 1.84 -0.29 2.40
N ASN A 134 2.43 -0.62 3.55
CA ASN A 134 3.41 0.22 4.20
C ASN A 134 4.61 -0.57 4.70
N GLN A 135 5.76 0.08 4.75
CA GLN A 135 7.00 -0.50 5.26
C GLN A 135 7.25 -0.08 6.70
N LEU A 136 7.90 -0.94 7.45
CA LEU A 136 8.43 -0.59 8.77
C LEU A 136 9.78 0.11 8.62
N ARG A 137 9.99 1.09 9.48
CA ARG A 137 11.25 1.81 9.69
C ARG A 137 11.55 1.81 11.17
N GLU A 138 12.81 1.93 11.52
CA GLU A 138 13.24 2.09 12.91
C GLU A 138 13.55 3.57 13.19
N LYS A 139 13.03 4.06 14.31
CA LYS A 139 13.38 5.37 14.83
C LYS A 139 14.73 5.31 15.50
N LEU A 140 15.68 6.09 15.03
CA LEU A 140 16.97 6.25 15.67
C LEU A 140 16.82 6.92 17.06
N GLY A 141 17.61 6.49 18.03
CA GLY A 141 17.67 7.11 19.35
C GLY A 141 16.57 6.71 20.34
N VAL A 142 15.72 5.72 20.01
CA VAL A 142 14.75 5.16 20.97
C VAL A 142 15.45 4.15 21.87
N MET A 143 15.77 4.56 23.11
CA MET A 143 16.44 3.68 24.09
C MET A 143 15.47 2.75 24.83
N PHE A 144 14.17 3.11 24.91
CA PHE A 144 13.13 2.34 25.58
C PHE A 144 11.85 2.28 24.75
N GLY A 145 11.17 1.13 24.75
CA GLY A 145 9.94 0.91 23.98
C GLY A 145 10.21 0.38 22.57
N ASN A 146 9.16 0.34 21.74
CA ASN A 146 9.25 -0.17 20.37
C ASN A 146 9.74 0.94 19.41
N PRO A 147 10.92 0.80 18.80
CA PRO A 147 11.44 1.78 17.84
C PRO A 147 10.73 1.73 16.47
N GLU A 148 9.99 0.66 16.19
CA GLU A 148 9.35 0.47 14.89
C GLU A 148 8.29 1.53 14.60
N THR A 149 8.31 2.06 13.39
CA THR A 149 7.33 3.00 12.87
C THR A 149 7.06 2.74 11.41
N THR A 150 5.90 3.16 10.92
CA THR A 150 5.57 3.10 9.49
C THR A 150 5.92 4.41 8.80
N THR A 151 6.15 4.37 7.47
CA THR A 151 6.39 5.57 6.65
C THR A 151 5.11 6.39 6.46
N GLY A 152 5.25 7.65 5.99
CA GLY A 152 4.10 8.51 5.73
C GLY A 152 3.47 9.17 6.97
N GLY A 153 4.18 9.18 8.12
CA GLY A 153 3.72 9.83 9.34
C GLY A 153 2.67 9.04 10.11
N ARG A 154 1.77 9.75 10.81
CA ARG A 154 0.77 9.15 11.69
C ARG A 154 -0.63 9.01 11.09
N ALA A 155 -0.87 9.56 9.90
CA ALA A 155 -2.21 9.70 9.35
C ALA A 155 -2.92 8.34 9.17
N LEU A 156 -2.24 7.33 8.60
CA LEU A 156 -2.82 6.00 8.44
C LEU A 156 -3.19 5.34 9.78
N LYS A 157 -2.45 5.58 10.85
CA LYS A 157 -2.79 5.07 12.18
C LYS A 157 -4.14 5.56 12.69
N PHE A 158 -4.53 6.79 12.30
CA PHE A 158 -5.80 7.39 12.73
C PHE A 158 -6.95 7.07 11.76
N TYR A 159 -6.68 7.03 10.45
CA TYR A 159 -7.72 6.89 9.45
C TYR A 159 -8.03 5.43 9.08
N SER A 160 -7.12 4.48 9.34
CA SER A 160 -7.35 3.08 9.04
C SER A 160 -8.36 2.45 10.00
N SER A 161 -9.35 1.78 9.43
CA SER A 161 -10.31 0.96 10.18
C SER A 161 -9.70 -0.34 10.68
N VAL A 162 -8.74 -0.88 9.92
CA VAL A 162 -8.00 -2.11 10.22
C VAL A 162 -6.53 -1.88 9.88
N ARG A 163 -5.66 -2.37 10.73
CA ARG A 163 -4.21 -2.39 10.50
C ARG A 163 -3.71 -3.82 10.69
N LEU A 164 -3.11 -4.38 9.65
CA LEU A 164 -2.58 -5.74 9.64
C LEU A 164 -1.04 -5.69 9.67
N ASP A 165 -0.46 -6.28 10.71
CA ASP A 165 0.98 -6.47 10.83
C ASP A 165 1.35 -7.84 10.24
N VAL A 166 2.04 -7.85 9.12
CA VAL A 166 2.43 -9.07 8.40
C VAL A 166 3.89 -9.35 8.64
N ARG A 167 4.17 -10.44 9.35
CA ARG A 167 5.54 -10.84 9.72
C ARG A 167 5.81 -12.29 9.35
N ARG A 168 7.04 -12.54 8.94
CA ARG A 168 7.52 -13.90 8.79
C ARG A 168 7.75 -14.52 10.17
N ILE A 169 7.13 -15.67 10.42
CA ILE A 169 7.29 -16.43 11.66
C ILE A 169 8.37 -17.48 11.48
N GLU A 170 8.31 -18.27 10.39
CA GLU A 170 9.24 -19.36 10.12
C GLU A 170 9.42 -19.61 8.63
N ALA A 171 10.52 -20.28 8.27
CA ALA A 171 10.73 -20.78 6.93
C ALA A 171 10.14 -22.19 6.80
N LEU A 172 9.27 -22.39 5.80
CA LEU A 172 8.78 -23.71 5.43
C LEU A 172 9.85 -24.42 4.63
N LYS A 173 10.22 -25.65 5.06
CA LYS A 173 11.26 -26.44 4.44
C LYS A 173 10.71 -27.77 3.94
N GLN A 174 11.14 -28.19 2.76
CA GLN A 174 10.91 -29.51 2.21
C GLN A 174 12.25 -30.11 1.80
N GLN A 175 12.57 -31.30 2.32
CA GLN A 175 13.86 -32.00 2.07
C GLN A 175 15.11 -31.14 2.36
N GLY A 176 15.02 -30.20 3.31
CA GLY A 176 16.10 -29.30 3.68
C GLY A 176 16.15 -27.98 2.91
N GLU A 177 15.41 -27.84 1.83
CA GLU A 177 15.29 -26.61 1.05
C GLU A 177 14.13 -25.74 1.52
N VAL A 178 14.33 -24.42 1.52
CA VAL A 178 13.28 -23.45 1.86
C VAL A 178 12.34 -23.30 0.66
N ILE A 179 11.09 -23.73 0.82
CA ILE A 179 10.04 -23.65 -0.20
C ILE A 179 9.07 -22.49 0.00
N GLY A 180 9.12 -21.84 1.14
CA GLY A 180 8.24 -20.72 1.46
C GLY A 180 8.44 -20.20 2.87
N ASN A 181 7.59 -19.26 3.26
CA ASN A 181 7.58 -18.66 4.60
C ASN A 181 6.16 -18.67 5.17
N ARG A 182 6.08 -18.89 6.48
CA ARG A 182 4.85 -18.74 7.27
C ARG A 182 4.88 -17.42 8.04
#